data_f1b438318860d3ec4fa917c709afdb9a
#
_entry.id   f1b438318860d3ec4fa917c709afdb9a
#
_cell.length_a   1.000
_cell.length_b   1.000
_cell.length_c   1.000
_cell.angle_alpha   90.00
_cell.angle_beta   90.00
_cell.angle_gamma   90.00
#
_symmetry.space_group_name_H-M   'P 1'
#
loop_
_entity.id
_entity.type
_entity.pdbx_description
1 polymer ?
#
loop_
_entity_poly.entity_id
_entity_poly.type
_entity_poly.pdbx_seq_one_letter_code
_entity_poly.pdbx_strand_id
1 'polypeptide(L)'
;MLEWTKTIWQTSKLPAEQLSGEEKSRYESWHNLNPDYEHVILTDTKMAQYVRENYGGSEVEELYFEVQDYILLSDLVRYLILLKDGGVYNDLDVGCEKAIDTWVPPQFELAAGVILGVEVDNKFGPDGRTFNGGDDLFELVNWTMMAKPNQPFLRFLVSRVISNLREIAEEQGTTIAGLKLHTIQEVLQTTGPAAMTRAFFDYASNTTQSPVSYKNFTKIQEPQIVGEVVILPIHAFGAGHQVEWAGFQQDQSKVLVHHYFSGSWYSDHTWAPPTKSDQSEIAKSKPGTQLT
;
A
#
# COMPACT_ATOMS: atom_id res chain seq x y z
N MET A 1 7.88 -22.46 7.54
CA MET A 1 6.99 -21.55 6.77
C MET A 1 7.05 -20.18 7.43
N LEU A 2 7.04 -19.10 6.65
CA LEU A 2 6.90 -17.76 7.23
C LEU A 2 5.48 -17.62 7.77
N GLU A 3 5.35 -17.05 8.97
CA GLU A 3 4.07 -16.81 9.62
C GLU A 3 3.57 -15.39 9.32
N TRP A 4 2.27 -15.16 9.50
CA TRP A 4 1.68 -13.83 9.44
C TRP A 4 2.15 -13.02 10.65
N THR A 5 2.73 -11.85 10.39
CA THR A 5 3.14 -10.94 11.48
C THR A 5 1.92 -10.23 12.04
N LYS A 6 1.75 -10.26 13.36
CA LYS A 6 0.64 -9.60 14.05
C LYS A 6 0.95 -8.12 14.32
N THR A 7 1.18 -7.37 13.25
CA THR A 7 1.43 -5.92 13.31
C THR A 7 0.53 -5.20 12.30
N ILE A 8 -0.11 -4.14 12.74
CA ILE A 8 -0.88 -3.21 11.93
C ILE A 8 -0.04 -1.94 11.76
N TRP A 9 0.20 -1.56 10.53
CA TRP A 9 0.98 -0.40 10.15
C TRP A 9 0.09 0.67 9.56
N GLN A 10 0.24 1.90 10.04
CA GLN A 10 -0.38 3.09 9.44
C GLN A 10 0.65 4.21 9.33
N THR A 11 0.48 5.08 8.35
CA THR A 11 1.25 6.33 8.24
C THR A 11 0.37 7.52 8.58
N SER A 12 0.91 8.51 9.29
CA SER A 12 0.20 9.72 9.68
C SER A 12 1.17 10.87 9.95
N LYS A 13 0.72 12.10 9.75
CA LYS A 13 1.45 13.30 10.21
C LYS A 13 1.49 13.39 11.74
N LEU A 14 0.46 12.87 12.41
CA LEU A 14 0.29 12.93 13.85
C LEU A 14 0.52 11.56 14.49
N PRO A 15 1.13 11.48 15.68
CA PRO A 15 1.20 10.26 16.44
C PRO A 15 -0.18 9.87 16.99
N ALA A 16 -0.37 8.60 17.35
CA ALA A 16 -1.66 8.02 17.75
C ALA A 16 -2.39 8.81 18.84
N GLU A 17 -1.66 9.30 19.83
CA GLU A 17 -2.19 10.07 20.97
C GLU A 17 -2.74 11.45 20.59
N GLN A 18 -2.43 11.95 19.41
CA GLN A 18 -2.91 13.24 18.90
C GLN A 18 -4.07 13.09 17.89
N LEU A 19 -4.41 11.87 17.51
CA LEU A 19 -5.55 11.61 16.66
C LEU A 19 -6.86 12.00 17.36
N SER A 20 -7.81 12.53 16.62
CA SER A 20 -9.09 12.99 17.15
C SER A 20 -10.24 12.72 16.19
N GLY A 21 -11.48 12.85 16.68
CA GLY A 21 -12.68 12.74 15.88
C GLY A 21 -12.78 11.40 15.14
N GLU A 22 -13.05 11.47 13.85
CA GLU A 22 -13.24 10.30 13.00
C GLU A 22 -11.95 9.50 12.77
N GLU A 23 -10.79 10.17 12.62
CA GLU A 23 -9.50 9.49 12.46
C GLU A 23 -9.19 8.59 13.67
N LYS A 24 -9.43 9.10 14.88
CA LYS A 24 -9.28 8.32 16.11
C LYS A 24 -10.23 7.13 16.14
N SER A 25 -11.48 7.32 15.76
CA SER A 25 -12.48 6.23 15.71
C SER A 25 -12.07 5.12 14.74
N ARG A 26 -11.56 5.49 13.56
CA ARG A 26 -11.06 4.53 12.56
C ARG A 26 -9.83 3.79 13.08
N TYR A 27 -8.87 4.51 13.66
CA TYR A 27 -7.71 3.92 14.31
C TYR A 27 -8.11 2.91 15.40
N GLU A 28 -9.03 3.28 16.29
CA GLU A 28 -9.51 2.42 17.38
C GLU A 28 -10.25 1.18 16.87
N SER A 29 -10.92 1.23 15.71
CA SER A 29 -11.59 0.06 15.12
C SER A 29 -10.63 -1.10 14.88
N TRP A 30 -9.40 -0.81 14.47
CA TRP A 30 -8.35 -1.81 14.25
C TRP A 30 -7.95 -2.49 15.55
N HIS A 31 -7.68 -1.72 16.60
CA HIS A 31 -7.31 -2.26 17.90
C HIS A 31 -8.45 -3.07 18.54
N ASN A 32 -9.69 -2.57 18.43
CA ASN A 32 -10.85 -3.22 19.03
C ASN A 32 -11.15 -4.60 18.44
N LEU A 33 -10.93 -4.76 17.14
CA LEU A 33 -11.16 -6.04 16.46
C LEU A 33 -9.93 -6.95 16.45
N ASN A 34 -8.75 -6.42 16.73
CA ASN A 34 -7.48 -7.15 16.70
C ASN A 34 -6.62 -6.85 17.93
N PRO A 35 -7.09 -7.16 19.15
CA PRO A 35 -6.41 -6.77 20.40
C PRO A 35 -5.04 -7.45 20.58
N ASP A 36 -4.77 -8.54 19.86
CA ASP A 36 -3.50 -9.26 19.89
C ASP A 36 -2.48 -8.75 18.87
N TYR A 37 -2.85 -7.73 18.07
CA TYR A 37 -1.96 -7.11 17.10
C TYR A 37 -1.27 -5.88 17.70
N GLU A 38 0.02 -5.76 17.46
CA GLU A 38 0.72 -4.49 17.67
C GLU A 38 0.23 -3.46 16.65
N HIS A 39 -0.14 -2.25 17.09
CA HIS A 39 -0.61 -1.20 16.20
C HIS A 39 0.40 -0.04 16.18
N VAL A 40 1.06 0.15 15.06
CA VAL A 40 2.17 1.09 14.88
C VAL A 40 1.77 2.20 13.91
N ILE A 41 1.84 3.46 14.39
CA ILE A 41 1.79 4.64 13.50
C ILE A 41 3.21 5.12 13.22
N LEU A 42 3.55 5.21 11.95
CA LEU A 42 4.77 5.83 11.47
C LEU A 42 4.47 7.28 11.06
N THR A 43 4.96 8.23 11.84
CA THR A 43 5.02 9.63 11.42
C THR A 43 6.13 9.84 10.39
N ASP A 44 6.15 11.00 9.71
CA ASP A 44 7.17 11.31 8.70
C ASP A 44 8.59 11.04 9.21
N THR A 45 8.88 11.47 10.44
CA THR A 45 10.18 11.21 11.09
C THR A 45 10.43 9.73 11.33
N LYS A 46 9.41 8.99 11.79
CA LYS A 46 9.52 7.55 12.02
C LYS A 46 9.64 6.76 10.71
N MET A 47 8.99 7.19 9.63
CA MET A 47 9.17 6.59 8.30
C MET A 47 10.62 6.73 7.82
N ALA A 48 11.19 7.94 7.93
CA ALA A 48 12.59 8.18 7.56
C ALA A 48 13.57 7.36 8.43
N GLN A 49 13.30 7.25 9.72
CA GLN A 49 14.07 6.41 10.64
C GLN A 49 13.96 4.94 10.25
N TYR A 50 12.75 4.43 10.00
CA TYR A 50 12.50 3.06 9.58
C TYR A 50 13.31 2.69 8.33
N VAL A 51 13.31 3.56 7.31
CA VAL A 51 14.07 3.32 6.08
C VAL A 51 15.57 3.27 6.35
N ARG A 52 16.12 4.16 7.18
CA ARG A 52 17.55 4.13 7.54
C ARG A 52 17.93 2.87 8.30
N GLU A 53 17.11 2.43 9.24
CA GLU A 53 17.40 1.25 10.07
C GLU A 53 17.31 -0.06 9.28
N ASN A 54 16.38 -0.15 8.33
CA ASN A 54 16.08 -1.40 7.64
C ASN A 54 16.67 -1.49 6.22
N TYR A 55 16.98 -0.34 5.60
CA TYR A 55 17.47 -0.24 4.21
C TYR A 55 18.75 0.58 4.10
N GLY A 56 19.41 0.89 5.22
CA GLY A 56 20.63 1.72 5.27
C GLY A 56 21.74 1.19 4.37
N GLY A 57 22.36 2.08 3.60
CA GLY A 57 23.40 1.77 2.63
C GLY A 57 22.92 1.10 1.34
N SER A 58 21.62 1.03 1.13
CA SER A 58 21.03 0.47 -0.09
C SER A 58 20.52 1.55 -1.03
N GLU A 59 20.32 1.18 -2.30
CA GLU A 59 19.67 1.99 -3.31
C GLU A 59 18.26 2.49 -2.89
N VAL A 60 17.55 1.70 -2.09
CA VAL A 60 16.23 2.08 -1.54
C VAL A 60 16.34 3.27 -0.62
N GLU A 61 17.35 3.29 0.27
CA GLU A 61 17.59 4.43 1.16
C GLU A 61 17.94 5.68 0.36
N GLU A 62 18.87 5.57 -0.60
CA GLU A 62 19.28 6.69 -1.45
C GLU A 62 18.07 7.31 -2.15
N LEU A 63 17.28 6.49 -2.84
CA LEU A 63 16.09 6.92 -3.56
C LEU A 63 15.04 7.53 -2.62
N TYR A 64 14.77 6.91 -1.47
CA TYR A 64 13.80 7.42 -0.51
C TYR A 64 14.13 8.86 -0.08
N PHE A 65 15.40 9.17 0.17
CA PHE A 65 15.82 10.52 0.59
C PHE A 65 15.98 11.51 -0.56
N GLU A 66 15.99 11.05 -1.81
CA GLU A 66 15.91 11.93 -2.99
C GLU A 66 14.48 12.37 -3.30
N VAL A 67 13.48 11.50 -3.10
CA VAL A 67 12.07 11.81 -3.36
C VAL A 67 11.59 12.94 -2.47
N GLN A 68 10.98 13.97 -3.05
CA GLN A 68 10.48 15.15 -2.33
C GLN A 68 8.96 15.12 -2.11
N ASP A 69 8.23 14.28 -2.82
CA ASP A 69 6.77 14.18 -2.73
C ASP A 69 6.37 13.17 -1.65
N TYR A 70 5.63 13.65 -0.65
CA TYR A 70 5.18 12.83 0.48
C TYR A 70 4.29 11.65 0.05
N ILE A 71 3.47 11.82 -1.00
CA ILE A 71 2.56 10.76 -1.45
C ILE A 71 3.38 9.59 -2.00
N LEU A 72 4.41 9.90 -2.82
CA LEU A 72 5.32 8.88 -3.36
C LEU A 72 6.09 8.16 -2.24
N LEU A 73 6.49 8.90 -1.19
CA LEU A 73 7.16 8.32 -0.02
C LEU A 73 6.22 7.43 0.78
N SER A 74 4.98 7.83 0.98
CA SER A 74 3.97 7.03 1.66
C SER A 74 3.67 5.73 0.91
N ASP A 75 3.52 5.81 -0.41
CA ASP A 75 3.35 4.61 -1.25
C ASP A 75 4.57 3.69 -1.18
N LEU A 76 5.78 4.24 -1.28
CA LEU A 76 7.00 3.43 -1.20
C LEU A 76 7.13 2.76 0.18
N VAL A 77 6.92 3.51 1.27
CA VAL A 77 7.08 2.98 2.63
C VAL A 77 6.12 1.83 2.92
N ARG A 78 4.85 1.88 2.50
CA ARG A 78 3.90 0.77 2.71
C ARG A 78 4.41 -0.53 2.10
N TYR A 79 5.04 -0.48 0.92
CA TYR A 79 5.62 -1.65 0.27
C TYR A 79 6.89 -2.13 0.98
N LEU A 80 7.73 -1.21 1.44
CA LEU A 80 8.96 -1.52 2.16
C LEU A 80 8.70 -2.19 3.50
N ILE A 81 7.73 -1.69 4.28
CA ILE A 81 7.34 -2.26 5.58
C ILE A 81 6.83 -3.68 5.38
N LEU A 82 5.90 -3.88 4.46
CA LEU A 82 5.35 -5.19 4.19
C LEU A 82 6.38 -6.16 3.63
N LEU A 83 7.32 -5.68 2.81
CA LEU A 83 8.43 -6.51 2.32
C LEU A 83 9.33 -6.96 3.46
N LYS A 84 9.68 -6.06 4.38
CA LYS A 84 10.66 -6.34 5.45
C LYS A 84 10.06 -7.13 6.59
N ASP A 85 8.98 -6.62 7.16
CA ASP A 85 8.42 -7.09 8.43
C ASP A 85 7.09 -7.84 8.24
N GLY A 86 6.41 -7.66 7.12
CA GLY A 86 5.07 -8.18 6.92
C GLY A 86 4.03 -7.46 7.78
N GLY A 87 2.90 -8.12 8.03
CA GLY A 87 1.77 -7.55 8.77
C GLY A 87 0.68 -6.98 7.85
N VAL A 88 -0.11 -6.07 8.37
CA VAL A 88 -1.19 -5.38 7.64
C VAL A 88 -0.87 -3.89 7.57
N TYR A 89 -0.73 -3.36 6.37
CA TYR A 89 -0.72 -1.92 6.15
C TYR A 89 -2.13 -1.44 5.82
N ASN A 90 -2.51 -0.29 6.35
CA ASN A 90 -3.71 0.43 5.93
C ASN A 90 -3.54 1.93 6.10
N ASP A 91 -4.21 2.71 5.24
CA ASP A 91 -4.24 4.17 5.37
C ASP A 91 -5.09 4.58 6.59
N LEU A 92 -4.84 5.76 7.16
CA LEU A 92 -5.49 6.23 8.38
C LEU A 92 -7.00 6.47 8.21
N ASP A 93 -7.46 6.67 6.98
CA ASP A 93 -8.87 6.84 6.64
C ASP A 93 -9.58 5.52 6.30
N VAL A 94 -9.01 4.39 6.72
CA VAL A 94 -9.59 3.06 6.61
C VAL A 94 -10.00 2.55 8.00
N GLY A 95 -11.27 2.13 8.12
CA GLY A 95 -11.80 1.45 9.31
C GLY A 95 -11.80 -0.07 9.14
N CYS A 96 -11.52 -0.78 10.21
CA CYS A 96 -11.58 -2.23 10.27
C CYS A 96 -13.02 -2.69 10.54
N GLU A 97 -13.52 -3.64 9.73
CA GLU A 97 -14.89 -4.19 9.85
C GLU A 97 -14.87 -5.65 10.34
N LYS A 98 -13.75 -6.36 10.15
CA LYS A 98 -13.58 -7.75 10.62
C LYS A 98 -12.16 -8.03 11.08
N ALA A 99 -12.06 -8.92 12.07
CA ALA A 99 -10.77 -9.38 12.59
C ALA A 99 -9.86 -9.91 11.48
N ILE A 100 -8.61 -9.46 11.48
CA ILE A 100 -7.60 -9.78 10.45
C ILE A 100 -7.38 -11.28 10.33
N ASP A 101 -7.44 -12.03 11.42
CA ASP A 101 -7.29 -13.49 11.44
C ASP A 101 -8.35 -14.21 10.57
N THR A 102 -9.41 -13.51 10.13
CA THR A 102 -10.44 -14.05 9.24
C THR A 102 -10.23 -13.71 7.75
N TRP A 103 -9.21 -12.93 7.41
CA TRP A 103 -9.03 -12.43 6.04
C TRP A 103 -8.45 -13.46 5.09
N VAL A 104 -7.62 -14.38 5.59
CA VAL A 104 -7.02 -15.43 4.78
C VAL A 104 -8.04 -16.54 4.57
N PRO A 105 -8.44 -16.83 3.30
CA PRO A 105 -9.33 -17.93 3.05
C PRO A 105 -8.69 -19.27 3.46
N PRO A 106 -9.39 -20.15 4.19
CA PRO A 106 -8.81 -21.38 4.73
C PRO A 106 -8.13 -22.27 3.67
N GLN A 107 -8.67 -22.30 2.45
CA GLN A 107 -8.09 -23.08 1.35
C GLN A 107 -6.72 -22.54 0.88
N PHE A 108 -6.36 -21.30 1.21
CA PHE A 108 -5.10 -20.66 0.81
C PHE A 108 -4.13 -20.43 1.98
N GLU A 109 -4.48 -20.84 3.19
CA GLU A 109 -3.70 -20.54 4.42
C GLU A 109 -2.22 -20.93 4.31
N LEU A 110 -1.92 -22.07 3.70
CA LEU A 110 -0.55 -22.55 3.51
C LEU A 110 0.18 -21.86 2.35
N ALA A 111 -0.55 -21.52 1.29
CA ALA A 111 0.04 -20.98 0.06
C ALA A 111 0.11 -19.45 0.06
N ALA A 112 -0.80 -18.78 0.75
CA ALA A 112 -0.87 -17.33 0.79
C ALA A 112 0.35 -16.72 1.49
N GLY A 113 0.92 -15.73 0.83
CA GLY A 113 1.98 -14.87 1.37
C GLY A 113 1.62 -13.38 1.29
N VAL A 114 0.71 -13.02 0.37
CA VAL A 114 0.21 -11.65 0.20
C VAL A 114 -1.30 -11.70 -0.03
N ILE A 115 -2.03 -10.78 0.60
CA ILE A 115 -3.46 -10.56 0.39
C ILE A 115 -3.65 -9.17 -0.21
N LEU A 116 -4.24 -9.11 -1.39
CA LEU A 116 -4.68 -7.90 -2.06
C LEU A 116 -6.18 -7.98 -2.32
N GLY A 117 -6.82 -6.84 -2.54
CA GLY A 117 -8.24 -6.79 -2.90
C GLY A 117 -8.45 -6.02 -4.20
N VAL A 118 -9.56 -6.27 -4.87
CA VAL A 118 -10.02 -5.48 -5.99
C VAL A 118 -10.62 -4.18 -5.46
N GLU A 119 -10.17 -3.03 -5.97
CA GLU A 119 -10.73 -1.72 -5.67
C GLU A 119 -11.76 -1.30 -6.71
N VAL A 120 -11.37 -1.38 -7.98
CA VAL A 120 -12.20 -0.98 -9.11
C VAL A 120 -12.30 -2.14 -10.09
N ASP A 121 -13.53 -2.41 -10.54
CA ASP A 121 -13.81 -3.46 -11.54
C ASP A 121 -14.97 -3.01 -12.45
N ASN A 122 -14.74 -1.92 -13.17
CA ASN A 122 -15.75 -1.22 -13.96
C ASN A 122 -15.28 -0.95 -15.37
N LYS A 123 -16.25 -0.84 -16.29
CA LYS A 123 -15.96 -0.37 -17.64
C LYS A 123 -15.85 1.17 -17.68
N PHE A 124 -16.57 1.86 -16.80
CA PHE A 124 -16.62 3.31 -16.74
C PHE A 124 -16.65 3.79 -15.30
N GLY A 125 -15.93 4.87 -15.00
CA GLY A 125 -16.09 5.60 -13.74
C GLY A 125 -17.49 6.23 -13.62
N PRO A 126 -17.82 6.80 -12.45
CA PRO A 126 -19.15 7.39 -12.19
C PRO A 126 -19.48 8.55 -13.10
N ASP A 127 -18.50 9.20 -13.70
CA ASP A 127 -18.64 10.30 -14.65
C ASP A 127 -18.61 9.85 -16.13
N GLY A 128 -18.63 8.53 -16.37
CA GLY A 128 -18.59 7.93 -17.71
C GLY A 128 -17.22 7.95 -18.37
N ARG A 129 -16.15 8.35 -17.63
CA ARG A 129 -14.78 8.37 -18.14
C ARG A 129 -14.07 7.07 -17.81
N THR A 130 -13.13 6.67 -18.68
CA THR A 130 -12.15 5.63 -18.38
C THR A 130 -11.00 6.25 -17.57
N PHE A 131 -10.65 5.66 -16.43
CA PHE A 131 -9.64 6.24 -15.52
C PHE A 131 -8.23 6.29 -16.11
N ASN A 132 -7.88 5.39 -16.99
CA ASN A 132 -6.51 5.25 -17.51
C ASN A 132 -6.44 5.29 -19.05
N GLY A 133 -7.43 5.90 -19.74
CA GLY A 133 -7.44 5.95 -21.20
C GLY A 133 -7.67 4.59 -21.88
N GLY A 134 -8.03 3.56 -21.12
CA GLY A 134 -8.40 2.21 -21.60
C GLY A 134 -9.90 1.95 -21.47
N ASP A 135 -10.36 0.89 -22.13
CA ASP A 135 -11.77 0.54 -22.19
C ASP A 135 -12.31 -0.12 -20.92
N ASP A 136 -11.44 -0.59 -20.03
CA ASP A 136 -11.80 -1.34 -18.80
C ASP A 136 -11.01 -0.82 -17.60
N LEU A 137 -11.71 -0.46 -16.53
CA LEU A 137 -11.16 -0.07 -15.25
C LEU A 137 -11.04 -1.28 -14.35
N PHE A 138 -9.82 -1.70 -14.09
CA PHE A 138 -9.50 -2.68 -13.05
C PHE A 138 -8.31 -2.20 -12.23
N GLU A 139 -8.50 -2.10 -10.93
CA GLU A 139 -7.44 -1.66 -10.03
C GLU A 139 -7.47 -2.46 -8.72
N LEU A 140 -6.28 -2.78 -8.22
CA LEU A 140 -6.08 -3.41 -6.93
C LEU A 140 -5.82 -2.34 -5.87
N VAL A 141 -6.31 -2.59 -4.68
CA VAL A 141 -6.15 -1.73 -3.51
C VAL A 141 -4.69 -1.68 -3.06
N ASN A 142 -4.10 -0.48 -2.92
CA ASN A 142 -2.81 -0.31 -2.27
C ASN A 142 -2.88 0.38 -0.89
N TRP A 143 -4.05 0.92 -0.53
CA TRP A 143 -4.29 1.56 0.76
C TRP A 143 -4.62 0.56 1.89
N THR A 144 -4.84 -0.72 1.57
CA THR A 144 -4.91 -1.84 2.53
C THR A 144 -4.29 -3.07 1.89
N MET A 145 -3.29 -3.64 2.53
CA MET A 145 -2.59 -4.85 2.09
C MET A 145 -2.14 -5.66 3.30
N MET A 146 -2.09 -6.98 3.17
CA MET A 146 -1.53 -7.87 4.18
C MET A 146 -0.45 -8.75 3.56
N ALA A 147 0.67 -8.93 4.24
CA ALA A 147 1.74 -9.78 3.75
C ALA A 147 2.49 -10.49 4.88
N LYS A 148 3.02 -11.67 4.58
CA LYS A 148 4.14 -12.25 5.31
C LYS A 148 5.42 -11.52 4.90
N PRO A 149 6.47 -11.48 5.73
CA PRO A 149 7.73 -10.84 5.36
C PRO A 149 8.40 -11.51 4.15
N ASN A 150 9.24 -10.76 3.44
CA ASN A 150 10.10 -11.24 2.35
C ASN A 150 9.39 -11.89 1.16
N GLN A 151 8.13 -11.51 0.85
CA GLN A 151 7.40 -12.09 -0.26
C GLN A 151 8.00 -11.71 -1.63
N PRO A 152 8.06 -12.66 -2.58
CA PRO A 152 8.61 -12.42 -3.92
C PRO A 152 7.87 -11.30 -4.67
N PHE A 153 6.54 -11.27 -4.62
CA PHE A 153 5.75 -10.21 -5.23
C PHE A 153 6.12 -8.82 -4.71
N LEU A 154 6.25 -8.64 -3.39
CA LEU A 154 6.60 -7.33 -2.83
C LEU A 154 8.00 -6.88 -3.23
N ARG A 155 8.94 -7.81 -3.35
CA ARG A 155 10.28 -7.52 -3.87
C ARG A 155 10.21 -7.04 -5.32
N PHE A 156 9.41 -7.72 -6.14
CA PHE A 156 9.17 -7.33 -7.52
C PHE A 156 8.51 -5.95 -7.61
N LEU A 157 7.47 -5.70 -6.79
CA LEU A 157 6.77 -4.42 -6.73
C LEU A 157 7.70 -3.26 -6.37
N VAL A 158 8.51 -3.40 -5.31
CA VAL A 158 9.48 -2.37 -4.91
C VAL A 158 10.47 -2.08 -6.04
N SER A 159 10.99 -3.11 -6.72
CA SER A 159 11.88 -2.93 -7.88
C SER A 159 11.19 -2.18 -9.01
N ARG A 160 9.92 -2.48 -9.31
CA ARG A 160 9.15 -1.77 -10.37
C ARG A 160 8.87 -0.32 -10.01
N VAL A 161 8.53 -0.03 -8.75
CA VAL A 161 8.32 1.36 -8.29
C VAL A 161 9.60 2.18 -8.40
N ILE A 162 10.75 1.61 -8.03
CA ILE A 162 12.06 2.26 -8.21
C ILE A 162 12.33 2.54 -9.69
N SER A 163 12.08 1.55 -10.57
CA SER A 163 12.23 1.74 -12.02
C SER A 163 11.31 2.85 -12.55
N ASN A 164 10.04 2.85 -12.17
CA ASN A 164 9.09 3.87 -12.60
C ASN A 164 9.55 5.29 -12.23
N LEU A 165 10.03 5.48 -11.00
CA LEU A 165 10.54 6.78 -10.54
C LEU A 165 11.73 7.26 -11.38
N ARG A 166 12.63 6.34 -11.76
CA ARG A 166 13.79 6.65 -12.60
C ARG A 166 13.39 6.95 -14.04
N GLU A 167 12.51 6.13 -14.60
CA GLU A 167 12.01 6.30 -15.97
C GLU A 167 11.35 7.67 -16.15
N ILE A 168 10.49 8.07 -15.20
CA ILE A 168 9.83 9.39 -15.25
C ILE A 168 10.84 10.53 -15.03
N ALA A 169 11.84 10.36 -14.17
CA ALA A 169 12.89 11.37 -14.00
C ALA A 169 13.69 11.55 -15.29
N GLU A 170 14.03 10.46 -15.99
CA GLU A 170 14.70 10.48 -17.27
C GLU A 170 13.82 11.12 -18.37
N GLU A 171 12.55 10.76 -18.46
CA GLU A 171 11.59 11.35 -19.40
C GLU A 171 11.42 12.86 -19.22
N GLN A 172 11.45 13.33 -17.95
CA GLN A 172 11.41 14.75 -17.62
C GLN A 172 12.77 15.45 -17.76
N GLY A 173 13.86 14.72 -18.07
CA GLY A 173 15.21 15.26 -18.12
C GLY A 173 15.71 15.82 -16.79
N THR A 174 15.31 15.20 -15.66
CA THR A 174 15.62 15.63 -14.31
C THR A 174 16.18 14.50 -13.45
N THR A 175 16.46 14.78 -12.18
CA THR A 175 16.79 13.79 -11.15
C THR A 175 15.55 13.38 -10.36
N ILE A 176 15.62 12.32 -9.56
CA ILE A 176 14.53 11.93 -8.63
C ILE A 176 14.12 13.11 -7.73
N ALA A 177 15.10 13.86 -7.22
CA ALA A 177 14.84 15.06 -6.40
C ALA A 177 14.16 16.21 -7.16
N GLY A 178 14.28 16.23 -8.46
CA GLY A 178 13.66 17.24 -9.34
C GLY A 178 12.33 16.81 -9.95
N LEU A 179 11.86 15.59 -9.65
CA LEU A 179 10.59 15.05 -10.14
C LEU A 179 9.42 15.97 -9.77
N LYS A 180 8.57 16.25 -10.76
CA LYS A 180 7.31 16.98 -10.56
C LYS A 180 6.16 16.18 -11.16
N LEU A 181 5.29 15.70 -10.29
CA LEU A 181 4.03 15.10 -10.71
C LEU A 181 2.95 16.19 -10.59
N HIS A 182 2.25 16.44 -11.71
CA HIS A 182 1.30 17.53 -11.83
C HIS A 182 -0.14 17.08 -11.65
N THR A 183 -0.38 15.78 -11.75
CA THR A 183 -1.70 15.19 -11.69
C THR A 183 -1.71 13.99 -10.76
N ILE A 184 -2.86 13.74 -10.15
CA ILE A 184 -3.09 12.55 -9.36
C ILE A 184 -2.84 11.27 -10.18
N GLN A 185 -3.18 11.32 -11.47
CA GLN A 185 -3.00 10.19 -12.36
C GLN A 185 -1.53 9.78 -12.50
N GLU A 186 -0.62 10.76 -12.55
CA GLU A 186 0.82 10.49 -12.57
C GLU A 186 1.26 9.80 -11.26
N VAL A 187 0.77 10.24 -10.09
CA VAL A 187 1.06 9.59 -8.80
C VAL A 187 0.56 8.14 -8.81
N LEU A 188 -0.71 7.93 -9.17
CA LEU A 188 -1.31 6.59 -9.21
C LEU A 188 -0.52 5.64 -10.13
N GLN A 189 -0.01 6.16 -11.24
CA GLN A 189 0.75 5.38 -12.22
C GLN A 189 2.21 5.16 -11.84
N THR A 190 2.79 6.01 -10.99
CA THR A 190 4.20 5.94 -10.62
C THR A 190 4.44 5.00 -9.44
N THR A 191 3.72 5.21 -8.34
CA THR A 191 3.89 4.47 -7.08
C THR A 191 2.59 3.88 -6.55
N GLY A 192 1.45 4.44 -6.95
CA GLY A 192 0.14 4.15 -6.41
C GLY A 192 -0.49 2.83 -6.90
N PRO A 193 -1.82 2.70 -6.74
CA PRO A 193 -2.55 1.46 -7.03
C PRO A 193 -2.45 1.03 -8.49
N ALA A 194 -2.40 1.96 -9.46
CA ALA A 194 -2.22 1.61 -10.86
C ALA A 194 -0.83 1.01 -11.16
N ALA A 195 0.23 1.54 -10.51
CA ALA A 195 1.57 0.96 -10.60
C ALA A 195 1.62 -0.44 -10.00
N MET A 196 1.02 -0.63 -8.81
CA MET A 196 0.93 -1.92 -8.14
C MET A 196 0.14 -2.95 -8.96
N THR A 197 -0.98 -2.54 -9.54
CA THR A 197 -1.82 -3.41 -10.38
C THR A 197 -1.07 -3.91 -11.61
N ARG A 198 -0.33 -3.02 -12.30
CA ARG A 198 0.54 -3.44 -13.42
C ARG A 198 1.65 -4.37 -12.96
N ALA A 199 2.33 -4.05 -11.86
CA ALA A 199 3.35 -4.91 -11.29
C ALA A 199 2.82 -6.29 -10.94
N PHE A 200 1.58 -6.38 -10.42
CA PHE A 200 0.93 -7.67 -10.15
C PHE A 200 0.70 -8.47 -11.44
N PHE A 201 0.20 -7.87 -12.50
CA PHE A 201 -0.03 -8.61 -13.76
C PHE A 201 1.29 -9.08 -14.41
N ASP A 202 2.33 -8.26 -14.37
CA ASP A 202 3.66 -8.64 -14.83
C ASP A 202 4.23 -9.80 -14.01
N TYR A 203 4.14 -9.71 -12.68
CA TYR A 203 4.58 -10.76 -11.77
C TYR A 203 3.80 -12.06 -11.97
N ALA A 204 2.48 -11.98 -12.06
CA ALA A 204 1.61 -13.12 -12.25
C ALA A 204 1.87 -13.81 -13.61
N SER A 205 2.08 -13.03 -14.67
CA SER A 205 2.42 -13.56 -16.00
C SER A 205 3.76 -14.29 -15.98
N ASN A 206 4.76 -13.73 -15.30
CA ASN A 206 6.07 -14.38 -15.14
C ASN A 206 5.97 -15.65 -14.30
N THR A 207 5.18 -15.64 -13.23
CA THR A 207 5.00 -16.79 -12.33
C THR A 207 4.27 -17.94 -13.01
N THR A 208 3.24 -17.66 -13.79
CA THR A 208 2.42 -18.68 -14.47
C THR A 208 2.98 -19.07 -15.84
N GLN A 209 3.99 -18.36 -16.34
CA GLN A 209 4.52 -18.51 -17.71
C GLN A 209 3.42 -18.36 -18.78
N SER A 210 2.41 -17.56 -18.50
CA SER A 210 1.26 -17.30 -19.36
C SER A 210 0.75 -15.88 -19.14
N PRO A 211 0.20 -15.20 -20.16
CA PRO A 211 -0.33 -13.85 -20.01
C PRO A 211 -1.45 -13.80 -18.96
N VAL A 212 -1.28 -12.99 -17.95
CA VAL A 212 -2.28 -12.67 -16.91
C VAL A 212 -2.66 -11.21 -17.02
N SER A 213 -3.95 -10.91 -16.95
CA SER A 213 -4.48 -9.55 -17.06
C SER A 213 -5.74 -9.38 -16.21
N TYR A 214 -6.31 -8.20 -16.20
CA TYR A 214 -7.58 -7.91 -15.51
C TYR A 214 -8.70 -8.91 -15.89
N LYS A 215 -8.70 -9.47 -17.11
CA LYS A 215 -9.70 -10.43 -17.58
C LYS A 215 -9.76 -11.71 -16.74
N ASN A 216 -8.68 -12.03 -16.04
CA ASN A 216 -8.62 -13.18 -15.15
C ASN A 216 -9.30 -12.89 -13.80
N PHE A 217 -9.42 -11.60 -13.41
CA PHE A 217 -9.88 -11.19 -12.07
C PHE A 217 -11.15 -10.34 -12.11
N THR A 218 -11.59 -9.90 -13.29
CA THR A 218 -12.85 -9.13 -13.40
C THR A 218 -14.03 -9.98 -12.94
N LYS A 219 -14.90 -9.37 -12.14
CA LYS A 219 -16.16 -9.97 -11.62
C LYS A 219 -15.96 -11.25 -10.80
N ILE A 220 -14.80 -11.44 -10.19
CA ILE A 220 -14.60 -12.59 -9.28
C ILE A 220 -15.53 -12.48 -8.07
N GLN A 221 -16.14 -13.61 -7.69
CA GLN A 221 -17.01 -13.73 -6.53
C GLN A 221 -16.31 -14.41 -5.35
N GLU A 222 -15.28 -15.19 -5.65
CA GLU A 222 -14.49 -15.95 -4.69
C GLU A 222 -13.03 -15.54 -4.81
N PRO A 223 -12.26 -15.59 -3.71
CA PRO A 223 -10.83 -15.33 -3.73
C PRO A 223 -10.07 -16.21 -4.70
N GLN A 224 -9.10 -15.65 -5.40
CA GLN A 224 -8.21 -16.37 -6.31
C GLN A 224 -6.77 -16.22 -5.86
N ILE A 225 -5.92 -17.18 -6.21
CA ILE A 225 -4.49 -17.17 -5.88
C ILE A 225 -3.63 -17.35 -7.14
N VAL A 226 -2.55 -16.55 -7.23
CA VAL A 226 -1.50 -16.72 -8.23
C VAL A 226 -0.14 -16.63 -7.51
N GLY A 227 0.64 -17.69 -7.59
CA GLY A 227 1.81 -17.81 -6.74
C GLY A 227 1.43 -17.75 -5.27
N GLU A 228 1.99 -16.82 -4.54
CA GLU A 228 1.68 -16.55 -3.13
C GLU A 228 0.68 -15.40 -2.93
N VAL A 229 0.20 -14.77 -4.02
CA VAL A 229 -0.69 -13.60 -3.96
C VAL A 229 -2.15 -14.04 -4.08
N VAL A 230 -2.92 -13.77 -3.04
CA VAL A 230 -4.38 -13.95 -3.03
C VAL A 230 -5.05 -12.64 -3.39
N ILE A 231 -5.95 -12.68 -4.36
CA ILE A 231 -6.81 -11.55 -4.76
C ILE A 231 -8.21 -11.79 -4.21
N LEU A 232 -8.64 -10.90 -3.32
CA LEU A 232 -9.99 -10.90 -2.76
C LEU A 232 -10.96 -10.18 -3.71
N PRO A 233 -12.23 -10.63 -3.78
CA PRO A 233 -13.29 -9.94 -4.51
C PRO A 233 -13.48 -8.48 -4.04
N ILE A 234 -14.04 -7.64 -4.90
CA ILE A 234 -14.26 -6.20 -4.64
C ILE A 234 -15.03 -5.92 -3.34
N HIS A 235 -15.89 -6.83 -2.89
CA HIS A 235 -16.62 -6.66 -1.62
C HIS A 235 -15.70 -6.59 -0.40
N ALA A 236 -14.50 -7.19 -0.46
CA ALA A 236 -13.63 -7.29 0.69
C ALA A 236 -13.02 -5.93 1.08
N PHE A 237 -12.43 -5.23 0.11
CA PHE A 237 -11.74 -3.96 0.32
C PHE A 237 -12.37 -2.79 -0.44
N GLY A 238 -12.90 -3.00 -1.64
CA GLY A 238 -13.57 -1.99 -2.45
C GLY A 238 -15.02 -1.71 -2.04
N ALA A 239 -15.34 -1.72 -0.75
CA ALA A 239 -16.70 -1.53 -0.26
C ALA A 239 -17.30 -0.16 -0.60
N GLY A 240 -18.64 -0.06 -0.55
CA GLY A 240 -19.39 1.16 -0.85
C GLY A 240 -19.78 1.28 -2.32
N HIS A 241 -19.78 2.50 -2.84
CA HIS A 241 -20.22 2.78 -4.21
C HIS A 241 -19.39 2.08 -5.30
N GLN A 242 -18.14 1.71 -5.03
CA GLN A 242 -17.31 0.95 -5.97
C GLN A 242 -17.89 -0.42 -6.28
N VAL A 243 -18.50 -1.09 -5.29
CA VAL A 243 -19.21 -2.36 -5.45
C VAL A 243 -20.43 -2.19 -6.37
N GLU A 244 -21.18 -1.12 -6.18
CA GLU A 244 -22.35 -0.81 -7.00
C GLU A 244 -21.96 -0.47 -8.45
N TRP A 245 -20.88 0.32 -8.64
CA TRP A 245 -20.36 0.64 -9.97
C TRP A 245 -19.83 -0.60 -10.70
N ALA A 246 -19.30 -1.56 -9.96
CA ALA A 246 -18.94 -2.85 -10.50
C ALA A 246 -20.17 -3.72 -10.88
N GLY A 247 -21.38 -3.24 -10.62
CA GLY A 247 -22.61 -3.94 -10.94
C GLY A 247 -22.99 -5.04 -9.94
N PHE A 248 -22.46 -4.97 -8.71
CA PHE A 248 -22.83 -5.85 -7.62
C PHE A 248 -23.76 -5.15 -6.63
N GLN A 249 -24.54 -5.95 -5.92
CA GLN A 249 -25.20 -5.48 -4.70
C GLN A 249 -24.22 -5.59 -3.54
N GLN A 250 -24.19 -4.57 -2.68
CA GLN A 250 -23.32 -4.59 -1.52
C GLN A 250 -23.73 -5.70 -0.56
N ASP A 251 -22.75 -6.52 -0.17
CA ASP A 251 -22.89 -7.59 0.80
C ASP A 251 -22.00 -7.29 2.02
N GLN A 252 -22.59 -6.71 3.05
CA GLN A 252 -21.90 -6.34 4.28
C GLN A 252 -21.22 -7.55 4.96
N SER A 253 -21.71 -8.75 4.73
CA SER A 253 -21.11 -9.95 5.31
C SER A 253 -19.71 -10.25 4.74
N LYS A 254 -19.37 -9.68 3.58
CA LYS A 254 -18.09 -9.86 2.89
C LYS A 254 -17.11 -8.70 3.09
N VAL A 255 -17.56 -7.58 3.66
CA VAL A 255 -16.73 -6.39 3.89
C VAL A 255 -15.74 -6.68 5.01
N LEU A 256 -14.46 -6.43 4.76
CA LEU A 256 -13.37 -6.59 5.73
C LEU A 256 -12.88 -5.25 6.26
N VAL A 257 -12.90 -4.22 5.42
CA VAL A 257 -12.53 -2.85 5.75
C VAL A 257 -13.46 -1.85 5.07
N HIS A 258 -13.50 -0.63 5.57
CA HIS A 258 -14.22 0.47 4.95
C HIS A 258 -13.29 1.66 4.72
N HIS A 259 -13.14 2.09 3.46
CA HIS A 259 -12.35 3.26 3.09
C HIS A 259 -13.25 4.50 3.02
N TYR A 260 -12.86 5.56 3.71
CA TYR A 260 -13.66 6.79 3.83
C TYR A 260 -13.29 7.86 2.82
N PHE A 261 -12.24 7.64 2.01
CA PHE A 261 -11.78 8.55 0.95
C PHE A 261 -11.64 9.99 1.45
N SER A 262 -10.99 10.20 2.60
CA SER A 262 -10.86 11.52 3.23
C SER A 262 -10.06 12.51 2.37
N GLY A 263 -9.26 12.02 1.42
CA GLY A 263 -8.55 12.84 0.43
C GLY A 263 -7.56 13.83 1.07
N SER A 264 -7.05 13.52 2.25
CA SER A 264 -6.15 14.38 3.03
C SER A 264 -4.89 14.81 2.26
N TRP A 265 -4.52 14.06 1.25
CA TRP A 265 -3.36 14.31 0.39
C TRP A 265 -3.65 15.27 -0.78
N TYR A 266 -4.92 15.58 -1.09
CA TYR A 266 -5.27 16.54 -2.15
C TYR A 266 -4.85 17.97 -1.84
N SER A 267 -4.80 18.35 -0.57
CA SER A 267 -4.55 19.72 -0.15
C SER A 267 -3.08 20.05 0.14
N ASP A 268 -2.19 19.04 0.18
CA ASP A 268 -0.86 19.24 0.76
C ASP A 268 0.20 18.39 0.02
N HIS A 269 0.50 18.83 -1.21
CA HIS A 269 1.48 18.16 -2.08
C HIS A 269 2.96 18.40 -1.71
N THR A 270 3.24 19.15 -0.65
CA THR A 270 4.63 19.46 -0.26
C THR A 270 5.03 18.72 1.00
N TRP A 271 5.91 17.73 0.86
CA TRP A 271 6.64 17.15 1.98
C TRP A 271 7.76 18.09 2.40
N ALA A 272 7.84 18.40 3.69
CA ALA A 272 9.02 19.04 4.25
C ALA A 272 9.99 17.93 4.69
N PRO A 273 11.18 17.81 4.07
CA PRO A 273 12.18 16.85 4.52
C PRO A 273 12.50 17.10 6.00
N PRO A 274 12.83 16.04 6.78
CA PRO A 274 13.22 16.18 8.17
C PRO A 274 14.26 17.30 8.32
N THR A 275 14.02 18.23 9.20
CA THR A 275 14.93 19.36 9.42
C THR A 275 16.30 18.85 9.91
N LYS A 276 17.34 19.69 9.86
CA LYS A 276 18.66 19.31 10.41
C LYS A 276 18.60 18.95 11.89
N SER A 277 17.63 19.49 12.65
CA SER A 277 17.36 19.10 14.04
C SER A 277 16.85 17.67 14.15
N ASP A 278 15.89 17.28 13.30
CA ASP A 278 15.34 15.92 13.25
C ASP A 278 16.42 14.91 12.83
N GLN A 279 17.27 15.29 11.87
CA GLN A 279 18.43 14.50 11.47
C GLN A 279 19.43 14.31 12.61
N SER A 280 19.60 15.31 13.50
CA SER A 280 20.49 15.23 14.67
C SER A 280 19.93 14.32 15.77
N GLU A 281 18.62 14.23 15.95
CA GLU A 281 17.97 13.31 16.89
C GLU A 281 18.01 11.87 16.39
N ILE A 282 17.76 11.66 15.09
CA ILE A 282 17.90 10.35 14.45
C ILE A 282 19.33 9.83 14.53
N ALA A 283 20.35 10.70 14.40
CA ALA A 283 21.75 10.34 14.54
C ALA A 283 22.13 9.93 15.97
N LYS A 284 21.43 10.44 17.00
CA LYS A 284 21.66 10.11 18.41
C LYS A 284 20.99 8.82 18.87
N SER A 285 20.00 8.31 18.11
CA SER A 285 19.28 7.07 18.42
C SER A 285 19.98 5.79 17.95
N LYS A 286 21.17 5.86 17.34
CA LYS A 286 21.95 4.67 16.99
C LYS A 286 22.38 3.95 18.27
N PRO A 287 22.03 2.65 18.47
CA PRO A 287 22.60 1.86 19.55
C PRO A 287 24.11 1.82 19.34
N GLY A 288 24.84 2.29 20.35
CA GLY A 288 26.30 2.32 20.32
C GLY A 288 26.85 0.92 20.05
N THR A 289 27.58 0.76 18.98
CA THR A 289 28.45 -0.38 18.75
C THR A 289 29.54 -0.30 19.82
N GLN A 290 29.38 -1.04 20.92
CA GLN A 290 30.52 -1.29 21.80
C GLN A 290 31.48 -2.22 21.06
N LEU A 291 32.56 -1.65 20.58
CA LEU A 291 33.77 -2.38 20.21
C LEU A 291 34.40 -2.92 21.50
N THR A 292 34.41 -4.21 21.64
CA THR A 292 35.38 -4.98 22.43
C THR A 292 35.94 -6.12 21.59
#